data_109da941676400e9ff7e991cbdc5ab49
#
_entry.id   109da941676400e9ff7e991cbdc5ab49
#
_cell.length_a   1.000
_cell.length_b   1.000
_cell.length_c   1.000
_cell.angle_alpha   90.00
_cell.angle_beta   90.00
_cell.angle_gamma   90.00
#
_symmetry.space_group_name_H-M   'P 1'
#
loop_
_entity.id
_entity.type
_entity.pdbx_description
1 polymer ?
#
loop_
_entity_poly.entity_id
_entity_poly.type
_entity_poly.pdbx_seq_one_letter_code
_entity_poly.pdbx_strand_id
1 'polypeptide(L)'
;MATFESSIKQIPYSQHSVYDMLSDMSNIERVRDRLPEDKLQDITFDRDSLTVAVPPIGQVSLRVCEREEPKCVKFEAAQSPLPFNLWIQILPVADTSSKMKVTLKADLPLMLGAMVGSRLQEGVDKMADLLAMIPYEK
;
A
#
# COMPACT_ATOMS: atom_id res chain seq x y z
N MET A 1 10.48 12.79 11.62
CA MET A 1 9.90 11.69 10.83
C MET A 1 8.92 12.27 9.82
N ALA A 2 9.07 11.90 8.57
CA ALA A 2 8.19 12.40 7.51
C ALA A 2 6.95 11.51 7.38
N THR A 3 5.81 12.10 7.13
CA THR A 3 4.55 11.39 6.94
C THR A 3 3.98 11.75 5.56
N PHE A 4 3.62 10.71 4.81
CA PHE A 4 3.02 10.84 3.48
C PHE A 4 1.67 10.13 3.50
N GLU A 5 0.63 10.81 3.05
CA GLU A 5 -0.71 10.25 3.05
C GLU A 5 -1.31 10.36 1.66
N SER A 6 -2.00 9.28 1.25
CA SER A 6 -2.77 9.34 0.01
C SER A 6 -4.07 10.09 0.23
N SER A 7 -4.72 10.46 -0.86
CA SER A 7 -6.11 10.89 -0.78
C SER A 7 -6.98 9.69 -0.35
N ILE A 8 -8.14 9.97 0.20
CA ILE A 8 -9.09 8.93 0.58
C ILE A 8 -9.75 8.42 -0.69
N LYS A 9 -9.71 7.10 -0.89
CA LYS A 9 -10.30 6.45 -2.07
C LYS A 9 -11.58 5.74 -1.66
N GLN A 10 -12.63 5.95 -2.45
CA GLN A 10 -13.88 5.21 -2.28
C GLN A 10 -13.78 3.88 -3.01
N ILE A 11 -14.15 2.81 -2.32
CA ILE A 11 -14.07 1.45 -2.84
C ILE A 11 -15.50 0.87 -2.89
N PRO A 12 -15.97 0.40 -4.04
CA PRO A 12 -17.34 -0.14 -4.19
C PRO A 12 -17.45 -1.58 -3.68
N TYR A 13 -16.82 -1.87 -2.55
CA TYR A 13 -16.85 -3.18 -1.89
C TYR A 13 -16.83 -2.97 -0.39
N SER A 14 -17.33 -3.95 0.36
CA SER A 14 -17.41 -3.86 1.81
C SER A 14 -16.03 -3.79 2.45
N GLN A 15 -15.96 -3.24 3.66
CA GLN A 15 -14.74 -3.19 4.45
C GLN A 15 -14.11 -4.58 4.61
N HIS A 16 -14.92 -5.60 4.89
CA HIS A 16 -14.43 -6.96 5.04
C HIS A 16 -13.83 -7.53 3.76
N SER A 17 -14.48 -7.27 2.62
CA SER A 17 -13.97 -7.76 1.33
C SER A 17 -12.60 -7.15 1.01
N VAL A 18 -12.45 -5.87 1.27
CA VAL A 18 -11.17 -5.17 1.05
C VAL A 18 -10.12 -5.72 2.01
N TYR A 19 -10.45 -5.85 3.28
CA TYR A 19 -9.54 -6.39 4.27
C TYR A 19 -9.10 -7.82 3.95
N ASP A 20 -10.05 -8.69 3.60
CA ASP A 20 -9.75 -10.08 3.29
C ASP A 20 -8.74 -10.22 2.16
N MET A 21 -8.86 -9.36 1.16
CA MET A 21 -7.89 -9.37 0.05
C MET A 21 -6.53 -8.82 0.48
N LEU A 22 -6.50 -7.69 1.16
CA LEU A 22 -5.26 -7.01 1.50
C LEU A 22 -4.52 -7.63 2.68
N SER A 23 -5.20 -8.41 3.51
CA SER A 23 -4.55 -9.10 4.62
C SER A 23 -3.66 -10.27 4.15
N ASP A 24 -3.86 -10.71 2.91
CA ASP A 24 -3.00 -11.70 2.26
C ASP A 24 -2.64 -11.12 0.89
N MET A 25 -1.44 -10.56 0.78
CA MET A 25 -1.01 -9.86 -0.43
C MET A 25 -0.89 -10.76 -1.65
N SER A 26 -0.81 -12.09 -1.46
CA SER A 26 -0.80 -13.01 -2.58
C SER A 26 -2.12 -13.00 -3.36
N ASN A 27 -3.20 -12.53 -2.75
CA ASN A 27 -4.48 -12.36 -3.45
C ASN A 27 -4.40 -11.35 -4.59
N ILE A 28 -3.47 -10.40 -4.51
CA ILE A 28 -3.29 -9.39 -5.56
C ILE A 28 -2.76 -10.04 -6.83
N GLU A 29 -1.92 -11.07 -6.71
CA GLU A 29 -1.43 -11.81 -7.87
C GLU A 29 -2.58 -12.45 -8.67
N ARG A 30 -3.66 -12.86 -8.00
CA ARG A 30 -4.81 -13.48 -8.68
C ARG A 30 -5.59 -12.49 -9.54
N VAL A 31 -5.50 -11.20 -9.24
CA VAL A 31 -6.18 -10.15 -10.00
C VAL A 31 -5.22 -9.30 -10.81
N ARG A 32 -3.96 -9.70 -10.87
CA ARG A 32 -2.91 -8.94 -11.55
C ARG A 32 -3.24 -8.68 -13.02
N ASP A 33 -3.85 -9.65 -13.71
CA ASP A 33 -4.22 -9.52 -15.10
C ASP A 33 -5.30 -8.46 -15.34
N ARG A 34 -6.01 -8.08 -14.31
CA ARG A 34 -7.07 -7.07 -14.38
C ARG A 34 -6.56 -5.67 -14.06
N LEU A 35 -5.30 -5.54 -13.74
CA LEU A 35 -4.67 -4.27 -13.38
C LEU A 35 -3.78 -3.78 -14.51
N PRO A 36 -3.61 -2.45 -14.65
CA PRO A 36 -2.70 -1.92 -15.67
C PRO A 36 -1.27 -2.40 -15.45
N GLU A 37 -0.64 -2.93 -16.50
CA GLU A 37 0.72 -3.44 -16.44
C GLU A 37 1.74 -2.38 -16.04
N ASP A 38 1.56 -1.16 -16.52
CA ASP A 38 2.48 -0.06 -16.23
C ASP A 38 2.56 0.27 -14.74
N LYS A 39 1.50 -0.01 -13.98
CA LYS A 39 1.48 0.21 -12.54
C LYS A 39 2.05 -0.95 -11.74
N LEU A 40 2.25 -2.11 -12.37
CA LEU A 40 2.71 -3.33 -11.70
C LEU A 40 4.13 -3.71 -12.06
N GLN A 41 4.79 -2.97 -12.95
CA GLN A 41 6.09 -3.35 -13.52
C GLN A 41 7.15 -3.66 -12.47
N ASP A 42 7.20 -2.87 -11.41
CA ASP A 42 8.27 -2.96 -10.42
C ASP A 42 7.78 -3.45 -9.07
N ILE A 43 6.61 -4.09 -9.05
CA ILE A 43 5.99 -4.54 -7.79
C ILE A 43 5.82 -6.05 -7.81
N THR A 44 6.30 -6.71 -6.76
CA THR A 44 6.07 -8.13 -6.54
C THR A 44 5.40 -8.34 -5.20
N PHE A 45 4.51 -9.32 -5.13
CA PHE A 45 3.71 -9.62 -3.96
C PHE A 45 3.91 -11.04 -3.49
N ASP A 46 3.95 -11.20 -2.18
CA ASP A 46 3.93 -12.45 -1.48
C ASP A 46 2.77 -12.42 -0.50
N ARG A 47 2.52 -13.50 0.22
CA ARG A 47 1.43 -13.55 1.19
C ARG A 47 1.55 -12.44 2.24
N ASP A 48 2.74 -12.25 2.78
CA ASP A 48 2.97 -11.32 3.88
C ASP A 48 3.92 -10.19 3.52
N SER A 49 4.30 -10.06 2.25
CA SER A 49 5.29 -9.07 1.85
C SER A 49 5.02 -8.48 0.48
N LEU A 50 5.67 -7.37 0.23
CA LEU A 50 5.57 -6.60 -1.00
C LEU A 50 6.94 -6.00 -1.26
N THR A 51 7.44 -6.12 -2.49
CA THR A 51 8.69 -5.51 -2.90
C THR A 51 8.44 -4.55 -4.05
N VAL A 52 8.99 -3.36 -3.96
CA VAL A 52 8.81 -2.31 -4.97
C VAL A 52 10.13 -1.60 -5.23
N ALA A 53 10.37 -1.23 -6.50
CA ALA A 53 11.52 -0.41 -6.86
C ALA A 53 11.17 1.06 -6.71
N VAL A 54 11.99 1.79 -5.96
CA VAL A 54 11.77 3.22 -5.68
C VAL A 54 13.08 3.98 -5.97
N PRO A 55 13.35 4.36 -7.24
CA PRO A 55 14.54 5.15 -7.52
C PRO A 55 14.45 6.54 -6.86
N PRO A 56 15.53 7.10 -6.36
CA PRO A 56 16.89 6.55 -6.32
C PRO A 56 17.19 5.66 -5.11
N ILE A 57 16.19 5.34 -4.29
CA ILE A 57 16.38 4.54 -3.07
C ILE A 57 16.78 3.10 -3.41
N GLY A 58 16.24 2.54 -4.49
CA GLY A 58 16.46 1.16 -4.88
C GLY A 58 15.27 0.28 -4.54
N GLN A 59 15.50 -1.01 -4.34
CA GLN A 59 14.44 -1.94 -3.97
C GLN A 59 14.08 -1.78 -2.51
N VAL A 60 12.78 -1.72 -2.25
CA VAL A 60 12.22 -1.59 -0.90
C VAL A 60 11.25 -2.75 -0.69
N SER A 61 11.47 -3.50 0.38
CA SER A 61 10.57 -4.59 0.75
C SER A 61 9.84 -4.26 2.04
N LEU A 62 8.55 -4.54 2.02
CA LEU A 62 7.66 -4.35 3.16
C LEU A 62 7.09 -5.71 3.55
N ARG A 63 6.87 -5.91 4.84
CA ARG A 63 6.15 -7.09 5.32
C ARG A 63 5.03 -6.69 6.25
N VAL A 64 3.98 -7.49 6.28
CA VAL A 64 2.88 -7.27 7.21
C VAL A 64 3.37 -7.57 8.62
N CYS A 65 3.28 -6.59 9.51
CA CYS A 65 3.67 -6.75 10.91
C CYS A 65 2.47 -6.75 11.85
N GLU A 66 1.34 -6.23 11.41
CA GLU A 66 0.14 -6.21 12.23
C GLU A 66 -1.11 -6.20 11.34
N ARG A 67 -2.10 -6.98 11.75
CA ARG A 67 -3.40 -7.02 11.10
C ARG A 67 -4.46 -6.68 12.11
N GLU A 68 -5.18 -5.59 11.90
CA GLU A 68 -6.30 -5.17 12.75
C GLU A 68 -7.58 -5.37 11.95
N GLU A 69 -8.17 -6.54 12.05
CA GLU A 69 -9.34 -6.93 11.29
C GLU A 69 -10.57 -6.14 11.70
N PRO A 70 -11.36 -5.61 10.79
CA PRO A 70 -11.13 -5.42 9.35
C PRO A 70 -10.67 -4.01 8.99
N LYS A 71 -10.01 -3.32 9.92
CA LYS A 71 -9.78 -1.87 9.86
C LYS A 71 -8.47 -1.47 9.21
N CYS A 72 -7.43 -2.29 9.39
CA CYS A 72 -6.09 -1.84 9.03
C CYS A 72 -5.14 -3.01 8.82
N VAL A 73 -4.25 -2.85 7.83
CA VAL A 73 -3.10 -3.72 7.66
C VAL A 73 -1.86 -2.84 7.79
N LYS A 74 -0.98 -3.18 8.71
CA LYS A 74 0.25 -2.43 8.96
C LYS A 74 1.45 -3.19 8.41
N PHE A 75 2.32 -2.47 7.72
CA PHE A 75 3.55 -3.01 7.17
C PHE A 75 4.75 -2.33 7.81
N GLU A 76 5.85 -3.06 7.89
CA GLU A 76 7.13 -2.49 8.30
C GLU A 76 8.18 -2.74 7.22
N ALA A 77 9.26 -1.98 7.26
CA ALA A 77 10.37 -2.19 6.34
C ALA A 77 11.01 -3.55 6.64
N ALA A 78 10.98 -4.45 5.65
CA ALA A 78 11.64 -5.76 5.76
C ALA A 78 13.05 -5.68 5.24
N GLN A 79 13.24 -4.99 4.13
CA GLN A 79 14.55 -4.76 3.54
C GLN A 79 14.50 -3.39 2.85
N SER A 80 15.21 -2.42 3.41
CA SER A 80 15.19 -1.05 2.91
C SER A 80 16.36 -0.28 3.50
N PRO A 81 16.97 0.64 2.75
CA PRO A 81 18.00 1.51 3.31
C PRO A 81 17.46 2.49 4.34
N LEU A 82 16.12 2.64 4.43
CA LEU A 82 15.47 3.56 5.37
C LEU A 82 14.44 2.82 6.22
N PRO A 83 14.37 3.10 7.53
CA PRO A 83 13.28 2.55 8.35
C PRO A 83 11.97 3.27 8.05
N PHE A 84 10.89 2.50 7.89
CA PHE A 84 9.58 3.09 7.66
C PHE A 84 8.46 2.12 8.03
N ASN A 85 7.26 2.67 8.19
CA ASN A 85 6.04 1.90 8.36
C ASN A 85 4.99 2.39 7.37
N LEU A 86 4.13 1.48 6.93
CA LEU A 86 3.05 1.77 6.02
C LEU A 86 1.75 1.22 6.60
N TRP A 87 0.69 2.00 6.53
CA TRP A 87 -0.64 1.58 6.97
C TRP A 87 -1.61 1.66 5.80
N ILE A 88 -2.39 0.62 5.63
CA ILE A 88 -3.56 0.65 4.75
C ILE A 88 -4.77 0.63 5.66
N GLN A 89 -5.44 1.77 5.77
CA GLN A 89 -6.60 1.93 6.62
C GLN A 89 -7.87 1.77 5.79
N ILE A 90 -8.82 0.99 6.32
CA ILE A 90 -10.06 0.66 5.63
C ILE A 90 -11.21 1.03 6.56
N LEU A 91 -12.06 1.96 6.11
CA LEU A 91 -13.19 2.44 6.89
C LEU A 91 -14.50 2.02 6.23
N PRO A 92 -15.51 1.60 7.02
CA PRO A 92 -16.81 1.25 6.45
C PRO A 92 -17.57 2.50 6.04
N VAL A 93 -18.27 2.43 4.92
CA VAL A 93 -19.20 3.48 4.49
C VAL A 93 -20.61 2.92 4.47
N ALA A 94 -20.76 1.73 3.88
CA ALA A 94 -22.01 0.99 3.81
C ALA A 94 -21.71 -0.50 3.70
N ASP A 95 -22.72 -1.33 3.66
CA ASP A 95 -22.53 -2.78 3.57
C ASP A 95 -21.76 -3.22 2.34
N THR A 96 -21.84 -2.43 1.27
CA THR A 96 -21.21 -2.75 -0.01
C THR A 96 -20.19 -1.70 -0.45
N SER A 97 -19.78 -0.81 0.44
CA SER A 97 -18.78 0.21 0.11
C SER A 97 -17.92 0.56 1.30
N SER A 98 -16.72 1.04 1.00
CA SER A 98 -15.75 1.41 2.02
C SER A 98 -14.88 2.56 1.52
N LYS A 99 -14.05 3.09 2.42
CA LYS A 99 -13.03 4.08 2.09
C LYS A 99 -11.68 3.53 2.50
N MET A 100 -10.66 3.89 1.74
CA MET A 100 -9.30 3.43 2.00
C MET A 100 -8.33 4.59 1.94
N LYS A 101 -7.32 4.53 2.79
CA LYS A 101 -6.24 5.52 2.83
C LYS A 101 -4.92 4.81 3.09
N VAL A 102 -3.89 5.19 2.36
CA VAL A 102 -2.53 4.69 2.56
C VAL A 102 -1.73 5.76 3.27
N THR A 103 -1.05 5.39 4.35
CA THR A 103 -0.20 6.30 5.12
C THR A 103 1.19 5.68 5.25
N LEU A 104 2.21 6.47 4.93
CA LEU A 104 3.62 6.09 5.05
C LEU A 104 4.30 7.03 6.03
N LYS A 105 4.99 6.46 7.03
CA LYS A 105 5.88 7.22 7.91
C LYS A 105 7.29 6.71 7.74
N ALA A 106 8.19 7.60 7.37
CA ALA A 106 9.59 7.25 7.11
C ALA A 106 10.52 8.18 7.87
N ASP A 107 11.60 7.61 8.40
CA ASP A 107 12.66 8.38 9.06
C ASP A 107 13.67 8.79 8.01
N LEU A 108 13.51 10.02 7.49
CA LEU A 108 14.34 10.54 6.41
C LEU A 108 15.34 11.55 6.95
N PRO A 109 16.66 11.36 6.70
CA PRO A 109 17.62 12.44 6.89
C PRO A 109 17.23 13.66 6.06
N LEU A 110 17.55 14.84 6.55
CA LEU A 110 17.12 16.09 5.94
C LEU A 110 17.41 16.18 4.45
N MET A 111 18.63 15.84 4.06
CA MET A 111 19.04 15.89 2.66
C MET A 111 18.28 14.88 1.81
N LEU A 112 18.09 13.68 2.32
CA LEU A 112 17.38 12.62 1.60
C LEU A 112 15.90 12.96 1.47
N GLY A 113 15.30 13.55 2.49
CA GLY A 113 13.92 13.99 2.45
C GLY A 113 13.66 15.01 1.33
N ALA A 114 14.61 15.93 1.12
CA ALA A 114 14.52 16.89 0.03
C ALA A 114 14.62 16.22 -1.34
N MET A 115 15.39 15.13 -1.46
CA MET A 115 15.60 14.43 -2.73
C MET A 115 14.47 13.47 -3.08
N VAL A 116 13.89 12.78 -2.11
CA VAL A 116 12.95 11.68 -2.37
C VAL A 116 11.54 11.91 -1.84
N GLY A 117 11.31 12.99 -1.10
CA GLY A 117 9.99 13.24 -0.49
C GLY A 117 8.85 13.25 -1.49
N SER A 118 9.02 13.95 -2.63
CA SER A 118 7.98 14.00 -3.66
C SER A 118 7.76 12.63 -4.30
N ARG A 119 8.81 11.83 -4.45
CA ARG A 119 8.70 10.48 -5.03
C ARG A 119 7.97 9.53 -4.08
N LEU A 120 8.17 9.69 -2.77
CA LEU A 120 7.45 8.88 -1.78
C LEU A 120 5.98 9.26 -1.77
N GLN A 121 5.66 10.54 -1.89
CA GLN A 121 4.27 10.98 -1.99
C GLN A 121 3.62 10.42 -3.25
N GLU A 122 4.30 10.47 -4.39
CA GLU A 122 3.81 9.87 -5.64
C GLU A 122 3.61 8.37 -5.48
N GLY A 123 4.54 7.68 -4.82
CA GLY A 123 4.43 6.24 -4.59
C GLY A 123 3.23 5.87 -3.74
N VAL A 124 2.97 6.64 -2.69
CA VAL A 124 1.81 6.44 -1.83
C VAL A 124 0.50 6.66 -2.62
N ASP A 125 0.44 7.72 -3.42
CA ASP A 125 -0.73 8.02 -4.24
C ASP A 125 -0.95 6.95 -5.31
N LYS A 126 0.12 6.48 -5.96
CA LYS A 126 0.03 5.40 -6.95
C LYS A 126 -0.44 4.10 -6.32
N MET A 127 0.05 3.79 -5.13
CA MET A 127 -0.38 2.60 -4.42
C MET A 127 -1.87 2.67 -4.10
N ALA A 128 -2.35 3.81 -3.62
CA ALA A 128 -3.76 4.00 -3.33
C ALA A 128 -4.61 3.87 -4.60
N ASP A 129 -4.16 4.46 -5.72
CA ASP A 129 -4.85 4.34 -6.99
C ASP A 129 -4.92 2.88 -7.46
N LEU A 130 -3.81 2.16 -7.34
CA LEU A 130 -3.75 0.75 -7.71
C LEU A 130 -4.69 -0.09 -6.86
N LEU A 131 -4.67 0.12 -5.56
CA LEU A 131 -5.53 -0.63 -4.63
C LEU A 131 -7.01 -0.31 -4.86
N ALA A 132 -7.32 0.91 -5.30
CA ALA A 132 -8.70 1.30 -5.62
C ALA A 132 -9.22 0.62 -6.89
N MET A 133 -8.32 0.14 -7.76
CA MET A 133 -8.69 -0.53 -8.99
C MET A 133 -8.92 -2.03 -8.82
N ILE A 134 -8.50 -2.61 -7.71
CA ILE A 134 -8.61 -4.04 -7.48
C ILE A 134 -10.08 -4.45 -7.34
N PRO A 135 -10.52 -5.51 -8.05
CA PRO A 135 -11.86 -6.06 -7.82
C PRO A 135 -11.85 -6.93 -6.57
N TYR A 136 -12.39 -6.39 -5.48
CA TYR A 136 -12.41 -7.08 -4.18
C TYR A 136 -13.57 -8.07 -4.07
N GLU A 137 -13.89 -8.73 -5.14
CA GLU A 137 -14.90 -9.78 -5.17
C GLU A 137 -14.27 -11.10 -4.75
N LYS A 138 -15.05 -11.89 -4.01
CA LYS A 138 -14.63 -13.24 -3.67
C LYS A 138 -14.96 -14.21 -4.81
#